data_d68edd0ef8f415890665aea5c546d443
#
_entry.id   d68edd0ef8f415890665aea5c546d443
#
_cell.length_a   1.000
_cell.length_b   1.000
_cell.length_c   1.000
_cell.angle_alpha   90.00
_cell.angle_beta   90.00
_cell.angle_gamma   90.00
#
_symmetry.space_group_name_H-M   'P 1'
#
loop_
_entity.id
_entity.type
_entity.pdbx_description
1 polymer ?
#
loop_
_entity_poly.entity_id
_entity_poly.type
_entity_poly.pdbx_seq_one_letter_code
_entity_poly.pdbx_strand_id
1 'polypeptide(L)'
;QFASSAASDVYKRQQILSLGAKPFGMFALNSLRIEKGYRAWKGDLSSDYSILEGGLERFVKFDKDIDFIGKPALLKEKQEGSKKSFVTLKVKANGFDAPYMSTLWHDDKIVGETTSGAWGYRVNHSIALGMLRTDLCDPGTQIEVEIYGERFDATVQDNKPLWDPDNKRLRQ
;
A
#
# COMPACT_ATOMS: atom_id res chain seq x y z
N GLN A 1 -3.18 36.60 4.11
CA GLN A 1 -3.71 35.35 4.73
C GLN A 1 -2.79 34.14 4.55
N PHE A 2 -2.05 34.01 3.42
CA PHE A 2 -1.11 32.92 3.21
C PHE A 2 0.20 33.01 4.01
N ALA A 3 0.67 34.23 4.28
CA ALA A 3 1.86 34.46 5.13
C ALA A 3 1.61 34.07 6.61
N SER A 4 0.37 34.16 7.06
CA SER A 4 -0.04 33.75 8.40
C SER A 4 0.01 32.23 8.62
N SER A 5 -0.15 31.41 7.59
CA SER A 5 -0.11 29.95 7.72
C SER A 5 1.31 29.43 7.97
N ALA A 6 2.31 29.90 7.24
CA ALA A 6 3.71 29.48 7.42
C ALA A 6 4.25 29.85 8.81
N ALA A 7 4.02 31.07 9.27
CA ALA A 7 4.41 31.48 10.64
C ALA A 7 3.66 30.68 11.72
N SER A 8 2.37 30.41 11.49
CA SER A 8 1.56 29.58 12.38
C SER A 8 2.08 28.13 12.44
N ASP A 9 2.50 27.57 11.31
CA ASP A 9 3.02 26.21 11.24
C ASP A 9 4.37 26.06 11.97
N VAL A 10 5.26 27.04 11.81
CA VAL A 10 6.53 27.12 12.57
C VAL A 10 6.27 27.21 14.05
N TYR A 11 5.37 28.09 14.48
CA TYR A 11 5.02 28.24 15.90
C TYR A 11 4.41 26.95 16.48
N LYS A 12 3.44 26.34 15.80
CA LYS A 12 2.83 25.08 16.24
C LYS A 12 3.87 23.97 16.36
N ARG A 13 4.77 23.85 15.38
CA ARG A 13 5.86 22.88 15.43
C ARG A 13 6.76 23.09 16.65
N GLN A 14 7.13 24.34 16.94
CA GLN A 14 7.94 24.65 18.12
C GLN A 14 7.23 24.27 19.43
N GLN A 15 5.94 24.57 19.54
CA GLN A 15 5.14 24.18 20.71
C GLN A 15 5.07 22.67 20.88
N ILE A 16 4.83 21.92 19.81
CA ILE A 16 4.78 20.45 19.83
C ILE A 16 6.12 19.87 20.26
N LEU A 17 7.23 20.39 19.74
CA LEU A 17 8.58 19.95 20.12
C LEU A 17 8.90 20.28 21.58
N SER A 18 8.50 21.44 22.10
CA SER A 18 8.70 21.82 23.50
C SER A 18 7.94 20.92 24.48
N LEU A 19 6.87 20.26 24.02
CA LEU A 19 6.11 19.25 24.77
C LEU A 19 6.73 17.84 24.69
N GLY A 20 7.92 17.70 24.09
CA GLY A 20 8.67 16.46 24.04
C GLY A 20 8.35 15.56 22.85
N ALA A 21 7.57 16.02 21.88
CA ALA A 21 7.34 15.26 20.66
C ALA A 21 8.64 15.13 19.84
N LYS A 22 8.89 13.93 19.32
CA LYS A 22 10.07 13.64 18.50
C LYS A 22 9.70 13.68 17.03
N PRO A 23 10.38 14.49 16.20
CA PRO A 23 10.15 14.50 14.77
C PRO A 23 10.71 13.25 14.11
N PHE A 24 10.07 12.80 13.04
CA PHE A 24 10.58 11.74 12.17
C PHE A 24 10.34 12.11 10.71
N GLY A 25 11.12 11.50 9.81
CA GLY A 25 11.09 11.85 8.38
C GLY A 25 10.09 11.03 7.58
N MET A 26 9.90 11.43 6.32
CA MET A 26 8.98 10.79 5.37
C MET A 26 9.36 9.34 5.06
N PHE A 27 10.65 8.99 5.00
CA PHE A 27 11.09 7.61 4.80
C PHE A 27 10.67 6.70 5.96
N ALA A 28 10.82 7.19 7.20
CA ALA A 28 10.33 6.46 8.36
C ALA A 28 8.80 6.28 8.34
N LEU A 29 8.06 7.33 7.97
CA LEU A 29 6.61 7.23 7.78
C LEU A 29 6.25 6.18 6.73
N ASN A 30 6.96 6.17 5.59
CA ASN A 30 6.72 5.23 4.51
C ASN A 30 6.96 3.78 4.96
N SER A 31 8.07 3.51 5.65
CA SER A 31 8.35 2.20 6.24
C SER A 31 7.25 1.78 7.23
N LEU A 32 6.88 2.65 8.17
CA LEU A 32 5.85 2.36 9.17
C LEU A 32 4.48 2.04 8.55
N ARG A 33 4.06 2.82 7.55
CA ARG A 33 2.75 2.61 6.91
C ARG A 33 2.70 1.33 6.09
N ILE A 34 3.79 0.98 5.38
CA ILE A 34 3.89 -0.23 4.56
C ILE A 34 3.81 -1.48 5.44
N GLU A 35 4.49 -1.51 6.59
CA GLU A 35 4.40 -2.60 7.56
C GLU A 35 2.95 -2.85 8.04
N LYS A 36 2.13 -1.80 8.06
CA LYS A 36 0.69 -1.86 8.39
C LYS A 36 -0.22 -2.07 7.18
N GLY A 37 0.34 -2.14 5.97
CA GLY A 37 -0.44 -2.23 4.73
C GLY A 37 -1.29 -0.98 4.47
N TYR A 38 -0.93 0.18 5.05
CA TYR A 38 -1.65 1.44 4.81
C TYR A 38 -1.27 2.01 3.45
N ARG A 39 -2.29 2.25 2.66
CA ARG A 39 -2.17 2.73 1.28
C ARG A 39 -1.89 4.22 1.24
N ALA A 40 -0.94 4.64 0.40
CA ALA A 40 -0.65 6.04 0.13
C ALA A 40 -1.50 6.55 -1.02
N TRP A 41 -1.97 7.80 -0.88
CA TRP A 41 -2.64 8.51 -1.97
C TRP A 41 -1.68 8.71 -3.15
N LYS A 42 -2.16 8.57 -4.37
CA LYS A 42 -1.47 8.56 -5.67
C LYS A 42 -0.61 7.33 -5.97
N GLY A 43 0.09 6.77 -5.00
CA GLY A 43 0.86 5.55 -5.21
C GLY A 43 -0.04 4.33 -5.24
N ASP A 44 -0.58 3.98 -4.06
CA ASP A 44 -1.39 2.78 -3.89
C ASP A 44 -2.88 3.01 -4.21
N LEU A 45 -3.35 4.24 -4.09
CA LEU A 45 -4.72 4.67 -4.39
C LEU A 45 -4.68 5.80 -5.42
N SER A 46 -5.08 5.52 -6.62
CA SER A 46 -5.19 6.49 -7.72
C SER A 46 -6.49 6.27 -8.48
N SER A 47 -6.74 7.10 -9.49
CA SER A 47 -7.87 6.91 -10.41
C SER A 47 -7.65 5.76 -11.43
N ASP A 48 -6.47 5.13 -11.42
CA ASP A 48 -6.12 4.06 -12.34
C ASP A 48 -6.68 2.70 -11.90
N TYR A 49 -7.07 2.61 -10.62
CA TYR A 49 -7.60 1.39 -10.01
C TYR A 49 -8.99 1.62 -9.43
N SER A 50 -9.84 0.61 -9.55
CA SER A 50 -11.15 0.63 -8.92
C SER A 50 -11.04 0.51 -7.39
N ILE A 51 -12.12 0.82 -6.69
CA ILE A 51 -12.22 0.63 -5.24
C ILE A 51 -12.08 -0.87 -4.88
N LEU A 52 -12.58 -1.76 -5.73
CA LEU A 52 -12.51 -3.22 -5.53
C LEU A 52 -11.08 -3.71 -5.73
N GLU A 53 -10.43 -3.31 -6.83
CA GLU A 53 -9.01 -3.62 -7.07
C GLU A 53 -8.12 -3.12 -5.92
N GLY A 54 -8.39 -1.93 -5.39
CA GLY A 54 -7.69 -1.34 -4.25
C GLY A 54 -7.97 -2.03 -2.91
N GLY A 55 -8.85 -3.03 -2.85
CA GLY A 55 -9.20 -3.73 -1.61
C GLY A 55 -9.92 -2.83 -0.58
N LEU A 56 -10.71 -1.89 -1.06
CA LEU A 56 -11.45 -0.91 -0.24
C LEU A 56 -12.96 -1.20 -0.19
N GLU A 57 -13.40 -2.39 -0.62
CA GLU A 57 -14.82 -2.78 -0.68
C GLU A 57 -15.56 -2.53 0.64
N ARG A 58 -14.92 -2.74 1.78
CA ARG A 58 -15.49 -2.52 3.12
C ARG A 58 -16.02 -1.09 3.35
N PHE A 59 -15.56 -0.12 2.57
CA PHE A 59 -16.01 1.27 2.65
C PHE A 59 -17.19 1.58 1.72
N VAL A 60 -17.56 0.65 0.84
CA VAL A 60 -18.67 0.79 -0.10
C VAL A 60 -19.89 0.07 0.45
N LYS A 61 -20.99 0.80 0.64
CA LYS A 61 -22.27 0.24 1.10
C LYS A 61 -23.15 -0.04 -0.11
N PHE A 62 -23.04 -1.22 -0.70
CA PHE A 62 -23.83 -1.65 -1.86
C PHE A 62 -25.31 -1.87 -1.55
N ASP A 63 -25.62 -2.20 -0.30
CA ASP A 63 -26.96 -2.51 0.25
C ASP A 63 -27.79 -1.28 0.63
N LYS A 64 -27.23 -0.07 0.51
CA LYS A 64 -27.99 1.15 0.74
C LYS A 64 -28.96 1.44 -0.38
N ASP A 65 -30.17 1.89 -0.04
CA ASP A 65 -31.20 2.34 -1.00
C ASP A 65 -30.80 3.63 -1.73
N ILE A 66 -29.81 4.36 -1.22
CA ILE A 66 -29.29 5.57 -1.85
C ILE A 66 -28.34 5.18 -2.97
N ASP A 67 -28.61 5.71 -4.15
CA ASP A 67 -27.74 5.54 -5.31
C ASP A 67 -26.55 6.51 -5.25
N PHE A 68 -25.44 6.15 -5.90
CA PHE A 68 -24.25 6.97 -6.04
C PHE A 68 -23.59 6.77 -7.42
N ILE A 69 -22.86 7.79 -7.89
CA ILE A 69 -22.15 7.73 -9.17
C ILE A 69 -21.14 6.56 -9.13
N GLY A 70 -21.23 5.68 -10.13
CA GLY A 70 -20.36 4.51 -10.24
C GLY A 70 -20.88 3.22 -9.59
N LYS A 71 -21.99 3.25 -8.81
CA LYS A 71 -22.55 2.03 -8.20
C LYS A 71 -22.84 0.93 -9.23
N PRO A 72 -23.47 1.18 -10.40
CA PRO A 72 -23.69 0.16 -11.39
C PRO A 72 -22.40 -0.47 -11.94
N ALA A 73 -21.34 0.35 -12.16
CA ALA A 73 -20.04 -0.13 -12.62
C ALA A 73 -19.35 -1.03 -11.58
N LEU A 74 -19.39 -0.63 -10.30
CA LEU A 74 -18.83 -1.43 -9.21
C LEU A 74 -19.60 -2.75 -8.98
N LEU A 75 -20.92 -2.74 -9.12
CA LEU A 75 -21.73 -3.95 -9.04
C LEU A 75 -21.41 -4.92 -10.19
N LYS A 76 -21.22 -4.39 -11.39
CA LYS A 76 -20.78 -5.18 -12.54
C LYS A 76 -19.40 -5.79 -12.31
N GLU A 77 -18.43 -4.99 -11.89
CA GLU A 77 -17.09 -5.47 -11.57
C GLU A 77 -17.10 -6.53 -10.46
N LYS A 78 -17.91 -6.34 -9.42
CA LYS A 78 -18.07 -7.33 -8.35
C LYS A 78 -18.62 -8.66 -8.85
N GLN A 79 -19.50 -8.64 -9.85
CA GLN A 79 -20.08 -9.83 -10.47
C GLN A 79 -19.10 -10.53 -11.42
N GLU A 80 -18.35 -9.75 -12.20
CA GLU A 80 -17.41 -10.26 -13.22
C GLU A 80 -16.04 -10.61 -12.63
N GLY A 81 -15.71 -10.05 -11.46
CA GLY A 81 -14.39 -10.09 -10.80
C GLY A 81 -13.47 -8.98 -11.31
N SER A 82 -12.61 -8.48 -10.42
CA SER A 82 -11.57 -7.52 -10.79
C SER A 82 -10.42 -8.21 -11.52
N LYS A 83 -9.78 -7.50 -12.46
CA LYS A 83 -8.64 -8.03 -13.22
C LYS A 83 -7.35 -8.05 -12.41
N LYS A 84 -7.19 -7.08 -11.55
CA LYS A 84 -6.06 -6.93 -10.63
C LYS A 84 -6.56 -6.83 -9.19
N SER A 85 -5.71 -7.12 -8.24
CA SER A 85 -5.98 -6.91 -6.83
C SER A 85 -4.74 -6.38 -6.12
N PHE A 86 -4.98 -5.55 -5.14
CA PHE A 86 -3.93 -5.01 -4.28
C PHE A 86 -3.36 -6.10 -3.38
N VAL A 87 -2.03 -6.25 -3.41
CA VAL A 87 -1.30 -7.25 -2.63
C VAL A 87 -0.16 -6.63 -1.83
N THR A 88 0.22 -7.31 -0.75
CA THR A 88 1.46 -7.09 -0.02
C THR A 88 2.45 -8.20 -0.39
N LEU A 89 3.68 -7.83 -0.69
CA LEU A 89 4.75 -8.73 -1.10
C LEU A 89 5.91 -8.66 -0.10
N LYS A 90 6.45 -9.80 0.31
CA LYS A 90 7.79 -9.89 0.89
C LYS A 90 8.77 -10.14 -0.22
N VAL A 91 9.74 -9.24 -0.39
CA VAL A 91 10.73 -9.28 -1.47
C VAL A 91 12.09 -9.72 -0.90
N LYS A 92 12.75 -10.69 -1.53
CA LYS A 92 14.07 -11.19 -1.13
C LYS A 92 15.20 -10.32 -1.71
N ALA A 93 15.06 -9.00 -1.62
CA ALA A 93 16.09 -8.07 -2.05
C ALA A 93 16.87 -7.57 -0.83
N ASN A 94 18.17 -7.81 -0.81
CA ASN A 94 19.07 -7.34 0.23
C ASN A 94 19.67 -5.98 -0.17
N GLY A 95 19.27 -4.93 0.56
CA GLY A 95 19.79 -3.58 0.36
C GLY A 95 19.07 -2.75 -0.72
N PHE A 96 18.01 -3.29 -1.30
CA PHE A 96 17.19 -2.58 -2.28
C PHE A 96 15.71 -2.67 -1.91
N ASP A 97 15.00 -1.57 -2.08
CA ASP A 97 13.53 -1.54 -1.98
C ASP A 97 12.94 -1.36 -3.37
N ALA A 98 11.81 -2.00 -3.63
CA ALA A 98 11.13 -1.91 -4.90
C ALA A 98 10.65 -0.46 -5.17
N PRO A 99 11.12 0.21 -6.23
CA PRO A 99 10.58 1.50 -6.62
C PRO A 99 9.10 1.45 -6.99
N TYR A 100 8.45 2.61 -7.03
CA TYR A 100 7.14 2.75 -7.65
C TYR A 100 7.21 2.32 -9.12
N MET A 101 6.20 1.56 -9.59
CA MET A 101 6.10 1.01 -10.96
C MET A 101 7.18 -0.01 -11.32
N SER A 102 7.77 -0.70 -10.34
CA SER A 102 8.58 -1.89 -10.63
C SER A 102 7.71 -3.01 -11.18
N THR A 103 8.18 -3.66 -12.22
CA THR A 103 7.44 -4.73 -12.90
C THR A 103 7.36 -5.99 -12.05
N LEU A 104 6.18 -6.59 -11.98
CA LEU A 104 5.96 -7.90 -11.38
C LEU A 104 5.92 -8.98 -12.47
N TRP A 105 6.68 -10.03 -12.28
CA TRP A 105 6.83 -11.13 -13.22
C TRP A 105 6.37 -12.46 -12.63
N HIS A 106 5.78 -13.30 -13.48
CA HIS A 106 5.49 -14.70 -13.18
C HIS A 106 5.54 -15.50 -14.48
N ASP A 107 6.32 -16.58 -14.52
CA ASP A 107 6.55 -17.40 -15.72
C ASP A 107 6.94 -16.55 -16.95
N ASP A 108 7.90 -15.63 -16.76
CA ASP A 108 8.40 -14.69 -17.79
C ASP A 108 7.31 -13.78 -18.41
N LYS A 109 6.17 -13.62 -17.73
CA LYS A 109 5.10 -12.72 -18.14
C LYS A 109 4.94 -11.59 -17.13
N ILE A 110 4.66 -10.40 -17.63
CA ILE A 110 4.29 -9.27 -16.78
C ILE A 110 2.89 -9.53 -16.21
N VAL A 111 2.79 -9.50 -14.89
CA VAL A 111 1.57 -9.82 -14.15
C VAL A 111 1.07 -8.68 -13.26
N GLY A 112 1.83 -7.60 -13.19
CA GLY A 112 1.46 -6.43 -12.38
C GLY A 112 2.59 -5.43 -12.21
N GLU A 113 2.39 -4.52 -11.29
CA GLU A 113 3.35 -3.46 -10.94
C GLU A 113 3.32 -3.17 -9.44
N THR A 114 4.46 -2.71 -8.89
CA THR A 114 4.54 -2.22 -7.52
C THR A 114 3.98 -0.80 -7.42
N THR A 115 3.30 -0.51 -6.34
CA THR A 115 2.79 0.84 -6.03
C THR A 115 3.58 1.52 -4.92
N SER A 116 4.27 0.75 -4.10
CA SER A 116 5.13 1.24 -3.02
C SER A 116 6.15 0.18 -2.63
N GLY A 117 7.31 0.61 -2.11
CA GLY A 117 8.29 -0.28 -1.51
C GLY A 117 9.07 0.40 -0.40
N ALA A 118 9.43 -0.34 0.61
CA ALA A 118 10.32 0.09 1.68
C ALA A 118 10.79 -1.10 2.52
N TRP A 119 11.92 -0.91 3.19
CA TRP A 119 12.35 -1.83 4.24
C TRP A 119 11.47 -1.70 5.48
N GLY A 120 10.91 -2.82 5.93
CA GLY A 120 10.14 -2.91 7.17
C GLY A 120 11.06 -3.22 8.35
N TYR A 121 11.43 -2.20 9.12
CA TYR A 121 12.39 -2.35 10.23
C TYR A 121 11.87 -3.23 11.37
N ARG A 122 10.58 -3.29 11.60
CA ARG A 122 9.98 -4.12 12.66
C ARG A 122 9.80 -5.57 12.24
N VAL A 123 9.57 -5.79 10.96
CA VAL A 123 9.40 -7.14 10.38
C VAL A 123 10.71 -7.67 9.78
N ASN A 124 11.75 -6.81 9.73
CA ASN A 124 13.09 -7.11 9.23
C ASN A 124 13.07 -7.71 7.81
N HIS A 125 12.35 -7.04 6.89
CA HIS A 125 12.18 -7.52 5.52
C HIS A 125 11.91 -6.39 4.54
N SER A 126 12.34 -6.54 3.27
CA SER A 126 11.89 -5.65 2.20
C SER A 126 10.44 -5.98 1.85
N ILE A 127 9.59 -4.96 1.83
CA ILE A 127 8.15 -5.05 1.58
C ILE A 127 7.83 -4.23 0.34
N ALA A 128 7.03 -4.79 -0.56
CA ALA A 128 6.40 -4.04 -1.63
C ALA A 128 4.87 -4.15 -1.52
N LEU A 129 4.18 -3.08 -1.89
CA LEU A 129 2.76 -3.09 -2.17
C LEU A 129 2.60 -3.00 -3.67
N GLY A 130 1.59 -3.63 -4.24
CA GLY A 130 1.43 -3.64 -5.68
C GLY A 130 0.04 -4.07 -6.13
N MET A 131 -0.18 -3.89 -7.42
CA MET A 131 -1.36 -4.40 -8.14
C MET A 131 -0.95 -5.63 -8.93
N LEU A 132 -1.51 -6.76 -8.59
CA LEU A 132 -1.20 -8.06 -9.17
C LEU A 132 -2.44 -8.63 -9.87
N ARG A 133 -2.25 -9.36 -10.95
CA ARG A 133 -3.32 -10.11 -11.61
C ARG A 133 -4.02 -11.04 -10.62
N THR A 134 -5.35 -11.00 -10.60
CA THR A 134 -6.17 -11.57 -9.51
C THR A 134 -5.95 -13.07 -9.30
N ASP A 135 -5.67 -13.82 -10.37
CA ASP A 135 -5.41 -15.28 -10.31
C ASP A 135 -4.09 -15.66 -9.60
N LEU A 136 -3.23 -14.68 -9.31
CA LEU A 136 -1.94 -14.86 -8.62
C LEU A 136 -1.92 -14.27 -7.20
N CYS A 137 -3.05 -13.78 -6.70
CA CYS A 137 -3.12 -13.06 -5.42
C CYS A 137 -3.22 -13.96 -4.18
N ASP A 138 -3.23 -15.28 -4.35
CA ASP A 138 -3.29 -16.20 -3.22
C ASP A 138 -2.02 -16.11 -2.34
N PRO A 139 -2.17 -16.06 -1.01
CA PRO A 139 -1.04 -16.03 -0.10
C PRO A 139 -0.08 -17.22 -0.32
N GLY A 140 1.20 -16.94 -0.39
CA GLY A 140 2.24 -17.92 -0.65
C GLY A 140 2.63 -18.04 -2.12
N THR A 141 1.88 -17.43 -3.05
CA THR A 141 2.25 -17.39 -4.47
C THR A 141 3.63 -16.74 -4.64
N GLN A 142 4.48 -17.40 -5.42
CA GLN A 142 5.83 -16.92 -5.75
C GLN A 142 5.79 -16.14 -7.06
N ILE A 143 6.32 -14.93 -7.03
CA ILE A 143 6.49 -14.06 -8.19
C ILE A 143 7.87 -13.41 -8.13
N GLU A 144 8.24 -12.64 -9.12
CA GLU A 144 9.47 -11.87 -9.12
C GLU A 144 9.17 -10.37 -9.22
N VAL A 145 9.99 -9.57 -8.57
CA VAL A 145 9.95 -8.09 -8.68
C VAL A 145 11.21 -7.64 -9.39
N GLU A 146 11.08 -6.89 -10.46
CA GLU A 146 12.22 -6.31 -11.17
C GLU A 146 12.61 -4.98 -10.52
N ILE A 147 13.83 -4.93 -9.98
CA ILE A 147 14.42 -3.75 -9.35
C ILE A 147 15.69 -3.40 -10.08
N TYR A 148 15.72 -2.24 -10.74
CA TYR A 148 16.88 -1.75 -11.49
C TYR A 148 17.46 -2.74 -12.53
N GLY A 149 16.59 -3.53 -13.17
CA GLY A 149 16.93 -4.49 -14.20
C GLY A 149 17.31 -5.89 -13.68
N GLU A 150 17.26 -6.11 -12.38
CA GLU A 150 17.45 -7.43 -11.76
C GLU A 150 16.11 -7.93 -11.18
N ARG A 151 15.86 -9.24 -11.30
CA ARG A 151 14.66 -9.87 -10.74
C ARG A 151 14.95 -10.49 -9.38
N PHE A 152 14.11 -10.19 -8.42
CA PHE A 152 14.17 -10.69 -7.05
C PHE A 152 12.92 -11.48 -6.73
N ASP A 153 13.09 -12.65 -6.11
CA ASP A 153 11.96 -13.44 -5.62
C ASP A 153 11.09 -12.63 -4.67
N ALA A 154 9.80 -12.77 -4.81
CA ALA A 154 8.81 -12.19 -3.91
C ALA A 154 7.69 -13.17 -3.62
N THR A 155 7.15 -13.08 -2.41
CA THR A 155 6.04 -13.94 -1.97
C THR A 155 4.84 -13.09 -1.62
N VAL A 156 3.69 -13.39 -2.21
CA VAL A 156 2.40 -12.77 -1.87
C VAL A 156 2.06 -13.09 -0.41
N GLN A 157 1.71 -12.07 0.35
CA GLN A 157 1.35 -12.19 1.76
C GLN A 157 -0.16 -12.24 1.95
N ASP A 158 -0.59 -12.76 3.10
CA ASP A 158 -1.98 -12.65 3.55
C ASP A 158 -2.40 -11.16 3.61
N ASN A 159 -3.67 -10.88 3.37
CA ASN A 159 -4.24 -9.52 3.40
C ASN A 159 -4.37 -8.97 4.83
N LYS A 160 -3.36 -9.21 5.65
CA LYS A 160 -3.21 -8.68 7.00
C LYS A 160 -1.97 -7.82 7.12
N PRO A 161 -1.96 -6.82 8.02
CA PRO A 161 -0.74 -6.09 8.32
C PRO A 161 0.39 -7.04 8.74
N LEU A 162 1.58 -6.84 8.19
CA LEU A 162 2.75 -7.66 8.56
C LEU A 162 3.22 -7.39 10.00
N TRP A 163 3.00 -6.16 10.47
CA TRP A 163 3.28 -5.77 11.85
C TRP A 163 2.00 -5.52 12.63
N ASP A 164 1.88 -6.08 13.83
CA ASP A 164 0.75 -5.91 14.76
C ASP A 164 -0.62 -6.08 14.08
N PRO A 165 -0.90 -7.25 13.47
CA PRO A 165 -2.11 -7.46 12.67
C PRO A 165 -3.41 -7.23 13.45
N ASP A 166 -3.38 -7.48 14.75
CA ASP A 166 -4.54 -7.31 15.65
C ASP A 166 -4.65 -5.92 16.27
N ASN A 167 -3.76 -4.98 15.93
CA ASN A 167 -3.70 -3.63 16.49
C ASN A 167 -3.53 -3.58 18.02
N LYS A 168 -2.92 -4.58 18.62
CA LYS A 168 -2.72 -4.66 20.07
C LYS A 168 -1.77 -3.57 20.57
N ARG A 169 -0.72 -3.26 19.80
CA ARG A 169 0.27 -2.23 20.14
C ARG A 169 -0.18 -0.81 19.79
N LEU A 170 -1.02 -0.66 18.78
CA LEU A 170 -1.58 0.65 18.42
C LEU A 170 -2.60 1.18 19.43
N ARG A 171 -3.10 0.33 20.32
CA ARG A 171 -4.15 0.67 21.29
C ARG A 171 -3.62 0.73 22.74
N GLN A 172 -2.32 0.66 22.92
CA GLN A 172 -1.65 0.79 24.21
C GLN A 172 -1.24 2.27 24.46
#